data_6939f938d8fb25b45c3c6782d08eadc3
#
_entry.id   6939f938d8fb25b45c3c6782d08eadc3
#
_cell.length_a   1.000
_cell.length_b   1.000
_cell.length_c   1.000
_cell.angle_alpha   90.00
_cell.angle_beta   90.00
_cell.angle_gamma   90.00
#
_symmetry.space_group_name_H-M   'P 1'
#
loop_
_entity.id
_entity.type
_entity.pdbx_description
1 polymer ?
#
loop_
_entity_poly.entity_id
_entity_poly.type
_entity_poly.pdbx_seq_one_letter_code
_entity_poly.pdbx_strand_id
1 'polypeptide(L)'
;MIMNKFKRFMFCLMAMFSVTTLSAQSIYDFTVKDDAGNDVSLAAYKGKVLLIVNSATRCGFTPQYTELESLYEKYAKDGFEILDFPCNQFGEQAPGTIKEIRQFCTGKFNVQFPQFDKIEVNGANEHPLYTFLKAQKGFSGFDTNDQRGKFMDEMLRKRDADYDKKSDIKWNFTKFLVSRDGHVLKRYEPTDKMEDLEADIRALSK
;
A
#
# COMPACT_ATOMS: atom_id res chain seq x y z
N MET A 1 -8.52 74.18 -39.76
CA MET A 1 -8.19 73.89 -38.37
C MET A 1 -8.93 72.56 -38.02
N ILE A 2 -8.25 71.44 -38.18
CA ILE A 2 -8.84 70.10 -38.16
C ILE A 2 -8.35 69.41 -36.89
N MET A 3 -9.26 69.08 -35.97
CA MET A 3 -8.96 68.37 -34.76
C MET A 3 -9.18 66.85 -34.99
N ASN A 4 -8.09 66.09 -34.97
CA ASN A 4 -8.09 64.61 -35.04
C ASN A 4 -8.48 63.99 -33.70
N LYS A 5 -9.58 63.29 -33.69
CA LYS A 5 -9.99 62.43 -32.55
C LYS A 5 -9.32 61.08 -32.65
N PHE A 6 -8.31 60.80 -31.84
CA PHE A 6 -7.71 59.49 -31.65
C PHE A 6 -8.63 58.64 -30.76
N LYS A 7 -9.29 57.64 -31.34
CA LYS A 7 -9.98 56.57 -30.58
C LYS A 7 -8.93 55.61 -30.04
N ARG A 8 -8.72 55.62 -28.72
CA ARG A 8 -7.98 54.55 -28.02
C ARG A 8 -8.84 53.31 -27.94
N PHE A 9 -8.48 52.27 -28.71
CA PHE A 9 -9.00 50.92 -28.57
C PHE A 9 -8.21 50.23 -27.46
N MET A 10 -8.84 50.04 -26.30
CA MET A 10 -8.28 49.32 -25.18
C MET A 10 -8.62 47.85 -25.35
N PHE A 11 -7.66 47.08 -25.83
CA PHE A 11 -7.77 45.60 -25.93
C PHE A 11 -7.57 45.02 -24.53
N CYS A 12 -8.65 44.61 -23.86
CA CYS A 12 -8.60 43.90 -22.62
C CYS A 12 -8.21 42.44 -22.92
N LEU A 13 -6.93 42.09 -22.77
CA LEU A 13 -6.44 40.74 -22.86
C LEU A 13 -6.89 40.00 -21.59
N MET A 14 -8.01 39.28 -21.66
CA MET A 14 -8.46 38.38 -20.60
C MET A 14 -7.59 37.13 -20.64
N ALA A 15 -6.51 37.10 -19.84
CA ALA A 15 -5.72 35.87 -19.62
C ALA A 15 -6.58 34.87 -18.87
N MET A 16 -7.12 33.86 -19.59
CA MET A 16 -7.73 32.72 -18.97
C MET A 16 -6.63 31.90 -18.26
N PHE A 17 -6.50 32.07 -16.96
CA PHE A 17 -5.75 31.15 -16.12
C PHE A 17 -6.53 29.83 -16.05
N SER A 18 -6.12 28.87 -16.87
CA SER A 18 -6.55 27.49 -16.69
C SER A 18 -5.95 26.97 -15.39
N VAL A 19 -6.74 26.94 -14.33
CA VAL A 19 -6.38 26.25 -13.09
C VAL A 19 -6.45 24.75 -13.41
N THR A 20 -5.31 24.17 -13.80
CA THR A 20 -5.16 22.72 -13.79
C THR A 20 -5.19 22.28 -12.33
N THR A 21 -6.32 21.74 -11.88
CA THR A 21 -6.41 21.02 -10.63
C THR A 21 -5.48 19.80 -10.75
N LEU A 22 -4.30 19.88 -10.15
CA LEU A 22 -3.44 18.73 -9.96
C LEU A 22 -4.21 17.79 -9.04
N SER A 23 -4.86 16.76 -9.59
CA SER A 23 -5.47 15.71 -8.77
C SER A 23 -4.37 15.10 -7.93
N ALA A 24 -4.55 15.07 -6.61
CA ALA A 24 -3.62 14.37 -5.74
C ALA A 24 -3.56 12.91 -6.17
N GLN A 25 -2.36 12.36 -6.34
CA GLN A 25 -2.17 10.96 -6.70
C GLN A 25 -2.80 10.07 -5.61
N SER A 26 -3.53 9.06 -6.04
CA SER A 26 -4.18 8.07 -5.18
C SER A 26 -3.73 6.67 -5.56
N ILE A 27 -4.06 5.67 -4.75
CA ILE A 27 -3.74 4.26 -5.10
C ILE A 27 -4.47 3.81 -6.36
N TYR A 28 -5.52 4.49 -6.78
CA TYR A 28 -6.32 4.17 -7.97
C TYR A 28 -5.63 4.50 -9.29
N ASP A 29 -4.50 5.22 -9.24
CA ASP A 29 -3.70 5.56 -10.42
C ASP A 29 -2.72 4.44 -10.81
N PHE A 30 -2.66 3.35 -10.02
CA PHE A 30 -1.74 2.25 -10.24
C PHE A 30 -2.44 1.03 -10.86
N THR A 31 -1.63 0.29 -11.63
CA THR A 31 -2.00 -0.99 -12.23
C THR A 31 -1.02 -2.05 -11.73
N VAL A 32 -1.52 -3.23 -11.40
CA VAL A 32 -0.76 -4.39 -10.91
C VAL A 32 -1.07 -5.62 -11.75
N LYS A 33 -0.30 -6.71 -11.60
CA LYS A 33 -0.59 -7.99 -12.26
C LYS A 33 -1.36 -8.91 -11.33
N ASP A 34 -2.40 -9.57 -11.85
CA ASP A 34 -3.08 -10.65 -11.16
C ASP A 34 -2.24 -11.96 -11.18
N ASP A 35 -2.77 -13.03 -10.60
CA ASP A 35 -2.13 -14.36 -10.57
C ASP A 35 -2.07 -15.07 -11.94
N ALA A 36 -2.74 -14.54 -12.94
CA ALA A 36 -2.69 -14.97 -14.34
C ALA A 36 -1.80 -14.08 -15.21
N GLY A 37 -1.23 -12.99 -14.66
CA GLY A 37 -0.38 -12.03 -15.34
C GLY A 37 -1.14 -10.93 -16.09
N ASN A 38 -2.44 -10.81 -15.89
CA ASN A 38 -3.25 -9.74 -16.52
C ASN A 38 -3.08 -8.43 -15.74
N ASP A 39 -3.20 -7.31 -16.45
CA ASP A 39 -3.22 -5.98 -15.84
C ASP A 39 -4.55 -5.73 -15.12
N VAL A 40 -4.45 -5.37 -13.85
CA VAL A 40 -5.57 -4.97 -12.99
C VAL A 40 -5.36 -3.55 -12.50
N SER A 41 -6.24 -2.64 -12.93
CA SER A 41 -6.25 -1.28 -12.39
C SER A 41 -6.81 -1.27 -10.97
N LEU A 42 -6.10 -0.65 -10.03
CA LEU A 42 -6.58 -0.50 -8.66
C LEU A 42 -7.81 0.41 -8.55
N ALA A 43 -8.16 1.15 -9.62
CA ALA A 43 -9.42 1.87 -9.72
C ALA A 43 -10.67 0.95 -9.62
N ALA A 44 -10.53 -0.35 -9.88
CA ALA A 44 -11.59 -1.35 -9.68
C ALA A 44 -12.02 -1.48 -8.22
N TYR A 45 -11.18 -1.05 -7.28
CA TYR A 45 -11.44 -1.10 -5.85
C TYR A 45 -11.95 0.23 -5.25
N LYS A 46 -12.29 1.22 -6.08
CA LYS A 46 -12.85 2.49 -5.61
C LYS A 46 -14.06 2.28 -4.70
N GLY A 47 -14.11 3.05 -3.62
CA GLY A 47 -15.19 2.98 -2.63
C GLY A 47 -15.01 1.90 -1.57
N LYS A 48 -13.97 1.07 -1.66
CA LYS A 48 -13.62 0.10 -0.62
C LYS A 48 -12.54 0.65 0.33
N VAL A 49 -12.58 0.22 1.59
CA VAL A 49 -11.45 0.32 2.50
C VAL A 49 -10.47 -0.78 2.13
N LEU A 50 -9.20 -0.45 1.89
CA LEU A 50 -8.22 -1.43 1.43
C LEU A 50 -7.11 -1.64 2.46
N LEU A 51 -6.66 -2.89 2.55
CA LEU A 51 -5.42 -3.25 3.22
C LEU A 51 -4.45 -3.82 2.19
N ILE A 52 -3.39 -3.08 1.89
CA ILE A 52 -2.33 -3.51 0.97
C ILE A 52 -1.22 -4.14 1.80
N VAL A 53 -0.85 -5.39 1.51
CA VAL A 53 0.15 -6.14 2.28
C VAL A 53 1.19 -6.78 1.37
N ASN A 54 2.47 -6.71 1.75
CA ASN A 54 3.51 -7.55 1.14
C ASN A 54 3.72 -8.79 1.99
N SER A 55 3.64 -9.96 1.39
CA SER A 55 3.59 -11.23 2.11
C SER A 55 4.66 -12.24 1.71
N ALA A 56 4.72 -13.35 2.45
CA ALA A 56 5.62 -14.46 2.17
C ALA A 56 5.08 -15.77 2.78
N THR A 57 5.45 -16.91 2.17
CA THR A 57 4.98 -18.24 2.58
C THR A 57 5.89 -18.96 3.57
N ARG A 58 7.14 -18.47 3.76
CA ARG A 58 8.16 -19.10 4.63
C ARG A 58 8.73 -18.13 5.68
N CYS A 59 7.92 -17.16 6.08
CA CYS A 59 8.27 -16.14 7.08
C CYS A 59 7.77 -16.56 8.46
N GLY A 60 8.44 -16.12 9.54
CA GLY A 60 7.93 -16.25 10.90
C GLY A 60 6.59 -15.56 11.11
N PHE A 61 6.25 -14.56 10.29
CA PHE A 61 4.97 -13.85 10.31
C PHE A 61 3.91 -14.45 9.37
N THR A 62 4.20 -15.53 8.62
CA THR A 62 3.22 -16.22 7.74
C THR A 62 1.91 -16.61 8.46
N PRO A 63 1.91 -17.00 9.76
CA PRO A 63 0.66 -17.26 10.49
C PRO A 63 -0.32 -16.09 10.54
N GLN A 64 0.10 -14.84 10.27
CA GLN A 64 -0.80 -13.68 10.17
C GLN A 64 -1.85 -13.81 9.06
N TYR A 65 -1.67 -14.71 8.10
CA TYR A 65 -2.72 -15.01 7.12
C TYR A 65 -4.03 -15.47 7.79
N THR A 66 -3.96 -16.18 8.93
CA THR A 66 -5.17 -16.57 9.67
C THR A 66 -5.93 -15.34 10.19
N GLU A 67 -5.21 -14.37 10.75
CA GLU A 67 -5.80 -13.14 11.28
C GLU A 67 -6.32 -12.25 10.14
N LEU A 68 -5.56 -12.14 9.04
CA LEU A 68 -5.96 -11.39 7.84
C LEU A 68 -7.23 -11.98 7.22
N GLU A 69 -7.34 -13.30 7.09
CA GLU A 69 -8.54 -13.95 6.56
C GLU A 69 -9.75 -13.73 7.50
N SER A 70 -9.54 -13.80 8.82
CA SER A 70 -10.60 -13.49 9.78
C SER A 70 -11.12 -12.05 9.65
N LEU A 71 -10.22 -11.07 9.42
CA LEU A 71 -10.60 -9.69 9.15
C LEU A 71 -11.37 -9.58 7.82
N TYR A 72 -10.92 -10.28 6.79
CA TYR A 72 -11.59 -10.30 5.50
C TYR A 72 -13.00 -10.87 5.59
N GLU A 73 -13.17 -12.05 6.19
CA GLU A 73 -14.49 -12.67 6.39
C GLU A 73 -15.44 -11.74 7.16
N LYS A 74 -14.93 -11.01 8.15
CA LYS A 74 -15.72 -10.15 9.02
C LYS A 74 -16.17 -8.86 8.32
N TYR A 75 -15.32 -8.23 7.52
CA TYR A 75 -15.54 -6.88 7.02
C TYR A 75 -15.73 -6.76 5.50
N ALA A 76 -15.53 -7.84 4.71
CA ALA A 76 -15.65 -7.78 3.25
C ALA A 76 -17.04 -7.30 2.79
N LYS A 77 -18.10 -7.71 3.48
CA LYS A 77 -19.49 -7.29 3.18
C LYS A 77 -19.73 -5.81 3.43
N ASP A 78 -18.92 -5.19 4.28
CA ASP A 78 -18.97 -3.76 4.61
C ASP A 78 -18.05 -2.93 3.71
N GLY A 79 -17.55 -3.54 2.62
CA GLY A 79 -16.71 -2.88 1.63
C GLY A 79 -15.25 -2.79 2.03
N PHE A 80 -14.73 -3.73 2.80
CA PHE A 80 -13.32 -3.93 3.04
C PHE A 80 -12.72 -4.93 2.04
N GLU A 81 -11.45 -4.73 1.64
CA GLU A 81 -10.72 -5.63 0.77
C GLU A 81 -9.26 -5.71 1.18
N ILE A 82 -8.66 -6.89 1.00
CA ILE A 82 -7.21 -7.10 1.19
C ILE A 82 -6.58 -7.34 -0.18
N LEU A 83 -5.51 -6.59 -0.49
CA LEU A 83 -4.72 -6.75 -1.70
C LEU A 83 -3.35 -7.30 -1.30
N ASP A 84 -3.13 -8.57 -1.52
CA ASP A 84 -1.92 -9.29 -1.10
C ASP A 84 -0.91 -9.41 -2.23
N PHE A 85 0.32 -8.98 -1.97
CA PHE A 85 1.45 -8.96 -2.90
C PHE A 85 2.61 -9.78 -2.35
N PRO A 86 2.80 -11.03 -2.76
CA PRO A 86 3.96 -11.81 -2.32
C PRO A 86 5.28 -11.15 -2.74
N CYS A 87 6.23 -11.06 -1.81
CA CYS A 87 7.52 -10.42 -2.01
C CYS A 87 8.68 -11.33 -1.58
N ASN A 88 9.65 -11.55 -2.47
CA ASN A 88 10.78 -12.45 -2.20
C ASN A 88 12.05 -11.73 -1.71
N GLN A 89 11.99 -10.41 -1.48
CA GLN A 89 13.19 -9.60 -1.15
C GLN A 89 13.68 -9.79 0.29
N PHE A 90 12.86 -10.38 1.19
CA PHE A 90 13.20 -10.56 2.60
C PHE A 90 13.58 -12.02 2.87
N GLY A 91 14.87 -12.32 2.70
CA GLY A 91 15.42 -13.65 2.98
C GLY A 91 14.89 -14.75 2.06
N GLU A 92 14.43 -14.41 0.85
CA GLU A 92 13.89 -15.34 -0.14
C GLU A 92 12.72 -16.19 0.41
N GLN A 93 11.89 -15.58 1.26
CA GLN A 93 10.82 -16.26 2.00
C GLN A 93 9.51 -16.40 1.21
N ALA A 94 9.44 -15.93 -0.02
CA ALA A 94 8.34 -16.16 -0.95
C ALA A 94 8.85 -16.86 -2.23
N PRO A 95 9.44 -18.06 -2.13
CA PRO A 95 9.89 -18.82 -3.30
C PRO A 95 8.70 -19.34 -4.11
N GLY A 96 8.99 -19.78 -5.34
CA GLY A 96 7.98 -20.34 -6.23
C GLY A 96 7.22 -19.30 -7.03
N THR A 97 6.31 -19.78 -7.84
CA THR A 97 5.40 -18.99 -8.68
C THR A 97 4.23 -18.46 -7.86
N ILE A 98 3.55 -17.43 -8.35
CA ILE A 98 2.33 -16.93 -7.70
C ILE A 98 1.25 -18.04 -7.56
N LYS A 99 1.17 -18.95 -8.54
CA LYS A 99 0.25 -20.08 -8.51
C LYS A 99 0.49 -21.01 -7.33
N GLU A 100 1.77 -21.34 -7.06
CA GLU A 100 2.19 -22.18 -5.93
C GLU A 100 1.94 -21.45 -4.59
N ILE A 101 2.23 -20.15 -4.54
CA ILE A 101 1.96 -19.33 -3.37
C ILE A 101 0.46 -19.30 -3.06
N ARG A 102 -0.39 -19.08 -4.07
CA ARG A 102 -1.85 -19.08 -3.92
C ARG A 102 -2.37 -20.44 -3.43
N GLN A 103 -1.89 -21.54 -4.01
CA GLN A 103 -2.26 -22.89 -3.56
C GLN A 103 -1.90 -23.11 -2.08
N PHE A 104 -0.72 -22.66 -1.68
CA PHE A 104 -0.29 -22.73 -0.27
C PHE A 104 -1.20 -21.90 0.64
N CYS A 105 -1.47 -20.65 0.29
CA CYS A 105 -2.27 -19.74 1.11
C CYS A 105 -3.73 -20.21 1.23
N THR A 106 -4.34 -20.63 0.11
CA THR A 106 -5.69 -21.18 0.11
C THR A 106 -5.76 -22.49 0.87
N GLY A 107 -4.81 -23.43 0.62
CA GLY A 107 -4.83 -24.75 1.24
C GLY A 107 -4.53 -24.76 2.74
N LYS A 108 -3.68 -23.84 3.21
CA LYS A 108 -3.24 -23.81 4.61
C LYS A 108 -4.00 -22.82 5.48
N PHE A 109 -4.41 -21.68 4.92
CA PHE A 109 -5.01 -20.54 5.65
C PHE A 109 -6.40 -20.18 5.16
N ASN A 110 -6.94 -20.93 4.17
CA ASN A 110 -8.24 -20.66 3.55
C ASN A 110 -8.37 -19.23 2.95
N VAL A 111 -7.25 -18.63 2.50
CA VAL A 111 -7.23 -17.27 1.97
C VAL A 111 -8.19 -17.13 0.79
N GLN A 112 -9.12 -16.18 0.89
CA GLN A 112 -10.15 -15.87 -0.11
C GLN A 112 -9.97 -14.48 -0.72
N PHE A 113 -9.24 -13.58 -0.07
CA PHE A 113 -8.96 -12.25 -0.61
C PHE A 113 -8.02 -12.31 -1.84
N PRO A 114 -8.03 -11.28 -2.71
CA PRO A 114 -7.18 -11.19 -3.89
C PRO A 114 -5.69 -11.29 -3.59
N GLN A 115 -5.01 -12.23 -4.27
CA GLN A 115 -3.56 -12.33 -4.29
C GLN A 115 -3.07 -11.96 -5.71
N PHE A 116 -2.14 -11.02 -5.78
CA PHE A 116 -1.55 -10.51 -7.01
C PHE A 116 -0.21 -11.18 -7.31
N ASP A 117 0.34 -10.91 -8.51
CA ASP A 117 1.68 -11.41 -8.84
C ASP A 117 2.73 -10.84 -7.88
N LYS A 118 3.87 -11.53 -7.84
CA LYS A 118 5.00 -11.14 -6.99
C LYS A 118 5.47 -9.73 -7.31
N ILE A 119 5.80 -8.98 -6.27
CA ILE A 119 6.16 -7.56 -6.38
C ILE A 119 7.51 -7.28 -5.70
N GLU A 120 8.26 -6.32 -6.24
CA GLU A 120 9.38 -5.74 -5.51
C GLU A 120 8.95 -4.45 -4.82
N VAL A 121 9.24 -4.37 -3.53
CA VAL A 121 8.77 -3.30 -2.64
C VAL A 121 9.88 -2.31 -2.25
N ASN A 122 11.13 -2.62 -2.63
CA ASN A 122 12.31 -1.78 -2.41
C ASN A 122 13.31 -1.92 -3.55
N GLY A 123 14.21 -0.92 -3.71
CA GLY A 123 15.34 -0.97 -4.62
C GLY A 123 15.01 -0.52 -6.03
N ALA A 124 15.92 -0.84 -6.99
CA ALA A 124 15.87 -0.28 -8.34
C ALA A 124 14.64 -0.74 -9.16
N ASN A 125 14.10 -1.92 -8.87
CA ASN A 125 12.94 -2.48 -9.56
C ASN A 125 11.66 -2.36 -8.74
N GLU A 126 11.67 -1.51 -7.71
CA GLU A 126 10.50 -1.26 -6.87
C GLU A 126 9.29 -0.86 -7.70
N HIS A 127 8.15 -1.49 -7.42
CA HIS A 127 6.92 -1.16 -8.11
C HIS A 127 6.43 0.25 -7.70
N PRO A 128 5.98 1.10 -8.65
CA PRO A 128 5.53 2.47 -8.37
C PRO A 128 4.47 2.59 -7.28
N LEU A 129 3.61 1.58 -7.11
CA LEU A 129 2.64 1.51 -6.00
C LEU A 129 3.35 1.60 -4.64
N TYR A 130 4.46 0.84 -4.45
CA TYR A 130 5.18 0.85 -3.18
C TYR A 130 6.00 2.11 -2.97
N THR A 131 6.54 2.71 -4.04
CA THR A 131 7.13 4.06 -3.97
C THR A 131 6.11 5.07 -3.42
N PHE A 132 4.90 5.04 -3.97
CA PHE A 132 3.81 5.91 -3.51
C PHE A 132 3.42 5.62 -2.05
N LEU A 133 3.16 4.36 -1.69
CA LEU A 133 2.75 3.96 -0.33
C LEU A 133 3.77 4.43 0.72
N LYS A 134 5.06 4.19 0.47
CA LYS A 134 6.16 4.59 1.36
C LYS A 134 6.33 6.11 1.47
N ALA A 135 6.04 6.85 0.39
CA ALA A 135 6.07 8.31 0.40
C ALA A 135 4.90 8.90 1.22
N GLN A 136 3.73 8.24 1.22
CA GLN A 136 2.57 8.65 2.00
C GLN A 136 2.72 8.33 3.48
N LYS A 137 3.22 7.12 3.81
CA LYS A 137 3.43 6.66 5.19
C LYS A 137 4.77 5.95 5.30
N GLY A 138 5.74 6.68 5.83
CA GLY A 138 7.09 6.19 6.09
C GLY A 138 7.14 5.20 7.26
N PHE A 139 8.32 4.64 7.48
CA PHE A 139 8.60 3.82 8.66
C PHE A 139 8.71 4.72 9.91
N SER A 140 8.06 4.35 10.99
CA SER A 140 8.03 5.11 12.24
C SER A 140 8.69 4.39 13.42
N GLY A 141 9.34 3.26 13.16
CA GLY A 141 9.99 2.42 14.19
C GLY A 141 9.16 1.17 14.51
N PHE A 142 9.80 0.21 15.18
CA PHE A 142 9.13 -0.91 15.84
C PHE A 142 8.85 -0.56 17.30
N ASP A 143 7.78 -1.10 17.89
CA ASP A 143 7.57 -1.02 19.33
C ASP A 143 8.61 -1.91 20.05
N THR A 144 9.65 -1.31 20.59
CA THR A 144 10.72 -2.04 21.29
C THR A 144 10.34 -2.48 22.72
N ASN A 145 9.15 -2.14 23.20
CA ASN A 145 8.58 -2.72 24.42
C ASN A 145 7.96 -4.10 24.15
N ASP A 146 7.57 -4.38 22.89
CA ASP A 146 7.20 -5.74 22.44
C ASP A 146 8.46 -6.54 22.09
N GLN A 147 8.47 -7.83 22.50
CA GLN A 147 9.63 -8.69 22.29
C GLN A 147 9.96 -8.89 20.79
N ARG A 148 8.94 -9.00 19.92
CA ARG A 148 9.12 -9.17 18.46
C ARG A 148 9.63 -7.86 17.84
N GLY A 149 9.08 -6.71 18.27
CA GLY A 149 9.54 -5.40 17.83
C GLY A 149 10.99 -5.15 18.20
N LYS A 150 11.37 -5.46 19.42
CA LYS A 150 12.78 -5.38 19.90
C LYS A 150 13.71 -6.28 19.08
N PHE A 151 13.30 -7.54 18.83
CA PHE A 151 14.05 -8.48 18.01
C PHE A 151 14.26 -7.95 16.59
N MET A 152 13.21 -7.41 15.96
CA MET A 152 13.28 -6.85 14.61
C MET A 152 14.21 -5.62 14.56
N ASP A 153 14.12 -4.71 15.52
CA ASP A 153 15.01 -3.55 15.61
C ASP A 153 16.47 -3.98 15.73
N GLU A 154 16.79 -4.88 16.67
CA GLU A 154 18.15 -5.37 16.87
C GLU A 154 18.70 -6.09 15.65
N MET A 155 17.89 -6.93 14.98
CA MET A 155 18.28 -7.68 13.78
C MET A 155 18.60 -6.75 12.62
N LEU A 156 17.75 -5.76 12.36
CA LEU A 156 17.93 -4.84 11.24
C LEU A 156 19.06 -3.85 11.51
N ARG A 157 19.20 -3.35 12.73
CA ARG A 157 20.28 -2.43 13.13
C ARG A 157 21.66 -3.06 13.03
N LYS A 158 21.78 -4.37 13.23
CA LYS A 158 23.03 -5.11 12.98
C LYS A 158 23.42 -5.16 11.49
N ARG A 159 22.44 -5.05 10.59
CA ARG A 159 22.67 -5.07 9.13
C ARG A 159 22.91 -3.67 8.56
N ASP A 160 22.15 -2.69 9.03
CA ASP A 160 22.25 -1.28 8.67
C ASP A 160 21.90 -0.44 9.91
N ALA A 161 22.89 0.26 10.47
CA ALA A 161 22.71 1.08 11.66
C ALA A 161 21.69 2.21 11.45
N ASP A 162 21.50 2.63 10.22
CA ASP A 162 20.61 3.71 9.80
C ASP A 162 19.31 3.19 9.13
N TYR A 163 18.97 1.90 9.31
CA TYR A 163 17.82 1.28 8.69
C TYR A 163 16.50 2.04 8.96
N ASP A 164 16.39 2.63 10.15
CA ASP A 164 15.21 3.35 10.63
C ASP A 164 15.05 4.76 10.01
N LYS A 165 16.10 5.30 9.37
CA LYS A 165 16.05 6.61 8.70
C LYS A 165 15.42 6.57 7.31
N LYS A 166 15.14 5.38 6.77
CA LYS A 166 14.58 5.19 5.44
C LYS A 166 13.12 4.74 5.52
N SER A 167 12.30 5.16 4.57
CA SER A 167 10.90 4.73 4.45
C SER A 167 10.72 3.31 3.90
N ASP A 168 11.82 2.64 3.50
CA ASP A 168 11.78 1.30 2.92
C ASP A 168 10.94 0.32 3.75
N ILE A 169 10.34 -0.66 3.08
CA ILE A 169 9.69 -1.78 3.73
C ILE A 169 10.76 -2.58 4.49
N LYS A 170 10.52 -2.84 5.75
CA LYS A 170 11.52 -3.47 6.63
C LYS A 170 11.46 -4.99 6.60
N TRP A 171 10.26 -5.55 6.41
CA TRP A 171 10.06 -6.99 6.40
C TRP A 171 8.76 -7.39 5.70
N ASN A 172 8.54 -8.70 5.53
CA ASN A 172 7.26 -9.25 5.09
C ASN A 172 6.15 -8.91 6.08
N PHE A 173 4.92 -8.80 5.59
CA PHE A 173 3.69 -8.45 6.32
C PHE A 173 3.65 -7.01 6.83
N THR A 174 4.39 -6.08 6.19
CA THR A 174 4.09 -4.65 6.30
C THR A 174 2.77 -4.37 5.59
N LYS A 175 1.91 -3.57 6.22
CA LYS A 175 0.55 -3.31 5.75
C LYS A 175 0.30 -1.81 5.63
N PHE A 176 -0.50 -1.43 4.63
CA PHE A 176 -0.97 -0.06 4.45
C PHE A 176 -2.50 -0.04 4.43
N LEU A 177 -3.10 0.69 5.36
CA LEU A 177 -4.54 0.92 5.40
C LEU A 177 -4.89 2.13 4.53
N VAL A 178 -5.86 1.97 3.64
CA VAL A 178 -6.25 2.96 2.63
C VAL A 178 -7.74 3.22 2.75
N SER A 179 -8.12 4.49 2.71
CA SER A 179 -9.52 4.93 2.76
C SER A 179 -10.27 4.65 1.45
N ARG A 180 -11.60 4.80 1.50
CA ARG A 180 -12.50 4.56 0.34
C ARG A 180 -12.24 5.48 -0.86
N ASP A 181 -11.59 6.60 -0.65
CA ASP A 181 -11.19 7.57 -1.67
C ASP A 181 -9.73 7.40 -2.14
N GLY A 182 -9.04 6.36 -1.67
CA GLY A 182 -7.70 5.97 -2.13
C GLY A 182 -6.54 6.65 -1.43
N HIS A 183 -6.78 7.32 -0.29
CA HIS A 183 -5.71 7.92 0.51
C HIS A 183 -5.11 6.91 1.50
N VAL A 184 -3.78 6.88 1.59
CA VAL A 184 -3.08 6.03 2.55
C VAL A 184 -3.18 6.65 3.94
N LEU A 185 -3.86 5.96 4.85
CA LEU A 185 -4.14 6.45 6.20
C LEU A 185 -3.04 6.09 7.20
N LYS A 186 -2.60 4.83 7.17
CA LYS A 186 -1.67 4.30 8.16
C LYS A 186 -0.83 3.16 7.58
N ARG A 187 0.38 3.03 8.10
CA ARG A 187 1.27 1.89 7.89
C ARG A 187 1.37 1.10 9.18
N TYR A 188 1.39 -0.22 9.06
CA TYR A 188 1.59 -1.16 10.14
C TYR A 188 2.77 -2.06 9.81
N GLU A 189 3.64 -2.23 10.78
CA GLU A 189 4.72 -3.19 10.68
C GLU A 189 4.24 -4.62 11.06
N PRO A 190 4.98 -5.68 10.70
CA PRO A 190 4.54 -7.05 11.03
C PRO A 190 4.45 -7.32 12.53
N THR A 191 5.07 -6.51 13.37
CA THR A 191 5.06 -6.62 14.82
C THR A 191 3.93 -5.86 15.49
N ASP A 192 3.22 -4.99 14.75
CA ASP A 192 2.10 -4.23 15.29
C ASP A 192 0.92 -5.14 15.63
N LYS A 193 0.13 -4.72 16.61
CA LYS A 193 -1.01 -5.50 17.09
C LYS A 193 -2.12 -5.53 16.05
N MET A 194 -2.63 -6.73 15.78
CA MET A 194 -3.74 -6.91 14.84
C MET A 194 -5.04 -6.30 15.36
N GLU A 195 -5.20 -6.18 16.68
CA GLU A 195 -6.34 -5.52 17.33
C GLU A 195 -6.42 -4.02 16.99
N ASP A 196 -5.26 -3.34 16.90
CA ASP A 196 -5.21 -1.93 16.51
C ASP A 196 -5.57 -1.75 15.03
N LEU A 197 -5.09 -2.64 14.16
CA LEU A 197 -5.50 -2.69 12.76
C LEU A 197 -7.00 -2.94 12.62
N GLU A 198 -7.55 -3.92 13.34
CA GLU A 198 -8.98 -4.21 13.31
C GLU A 198 -9.82 -3.02 13.80
N ALA A 199 -9.39 -2.32 14.85
CA ALA A 199 -10.08 -1.14 15.36
C ALA A 199 -10.18 -0.04 14.28
N ASP A 200 -9.09 0.20 13.53
CA ASP A 200 -9.06 1.19 12.46
C ASP A 200 -9.91 0.74 11.25
N ILE A 201 -9.87 -0.53 10.84
CA ILE A 201 -10.76 -1.08 9.80
C ILE A 201 -12.23 -0.90 10.19
N ARG A 202 -12.60 -1.28 11.41
CA ARG A 202 -13.98 -1.16 11.93
C ARG A 202 -14.47 0.29 11.94
N ALA A 203 -13.59 1.26 12.21
CA ALA A 203 -13.95 2.68 12.19
C ALA A 203 -14.30 3.18 10.78
N LEU A 204 -13.65 2.60 9.74
CA LEU A 204 -13.83 2.95 8.33
C LEU A 204 -14.94 2.14 7.63
N SER A 205 -15.37 1.02 8.21
CA SER A 205 -16.36 0.08 7.63
C SER A 205 -17.81 0.37 8.05
N LYS A 206 -18.06 1.53 8.65
CA LYS A 206 -19.40 1.99 9.10
C LYS A 206 -20.13 2.76 8.00
#